data_99693db5c6e5d7f0e5324c36c8b2034b
#
_entry.id   99693db5c6e5d7f0e5324c36c8b2034b
#
_cell.length_a   1.000
_cell.length_b   1.000
_cell.length_c   1.000
_cell.angle_alpha   90.00
_cell.angle_beta   90.00
_cell.angle_gamma   90.00
#
_symmetry.space_group_name_H-M   'P 1'
#
loop_
_entity.id
_entity.type
_entity.pdbx_description
1 polymer ?
#
loop_
_entity_poly.entity_id
_entity_poly.type
_entity_poly.pdbx_seq_one_letter_code
_entity_poly.pdbx_strand_id
1 'polypeptide(L)'
;TIEAHSTELKKLGVSSSIDFILKSSLSGDNIEINASGASDVYLEKPMRIANLCKINLSGASDLKTSDLECHRIEARSSGSSDLYLNGKANEGKFNCSGSSDIKGYGFTLKTLECSASGSSDIFITVTESLNASASGSSDIKYKGNPKVKKHSSGSSDIDPAN
;
A
#
# COMPACT_ATOMS: atom_id res chain seq x y z
N THR A 1 -12.56 -15.29 11.61
CA THR A 1 -12.75 -14.81 10.22
C THR A 1 -14.13 -14.21 10.08
N ILE A 2 -14.22 -13.05 9.45
CA ILE A 2 -15.47 -12.37 9.09
C ILE A 2 -15.51 -12.25 7.58
N GLU A 3 -16.56 -12.78 6.95
CA GLU A 3 -16.84 -12.58 5.53
C GLU A 3 -17.96 -11.55 5.36
N ALA A 4 -17.79 -10.61 4.45
CA ALA A 4 -18.75 -9.56 4.20
C ALA A 4 -19.02 -9.36 2.70
N HIS A 5 -20.22 -8.87 2.41
CA HIS A 5 -20.64 -8.44 1.10
C HIS A 5 -21.17 -7.01 1.20
N SER A 6 -20.53 -6.09 0.52
CA SER A 6 -20.97 -4.69 0.43
C SER A 6 -20.54 -4.12 -0.92
N THR A 7 -21.39 -3.34 -1.55
CA THR A 7 -21.06 -2.67 -2.81
C THR A 7 -20.58 -1.24 -2.60
N GLU A 8 -20.80 -0.67 -1.43
CA GLU A 8 -20.35 0.65 -1.04
C GLU A 8 -19.87 0.64 0.41
N LEU A 9 -18.67 1.19 0.65
CA LEU A 9 -18.08 1.28 1.97
C LEU A 9 -17.21 2.55 2.02
N LYS A 10 -17.38 3.37 3.04
CA LYS A 10 -16.56 4.59 3.25
C LYS A 10 -15.41 4.35 4.21
N LYS A 11 -15.60 3.46 5.15
CA LYS A 11 -14.59 3.14 6.16
C LYS A 11 -14.67 1.68 6.59
N LEU A 12 -13.53 1.02 6.64
CA LEU A 12 -13.35 -0.31 7.19
C LEU A 12 -12.32 -0.27 8.31
N GLY A 13 -12.69 -0.72 9.48
CA GLY A 13 -11.77 -0.89 10.61
C GLY A 13 -11.75 -2.33 11.06
N VAL A 14 -10.57 -2.96 11.09
CA VAL A 14 -10.37 -4.32 11.58
C VAL A 14 -9.29 -4.28 12.66
N SER A 15 -9.56 -4.86 13.80
CA SER A 15 -8.65 -4.85 14.93
C SER A 15 -8.67 -6.16 15.72
N SER A 16 -7.71 -6.32 16.60
CA SER A 16 -7.51 -7.54 17.40
C SER A 16 -6.93 -8.68 16.55
N SER A 17 -7.47 -9.90 16.63
CA SER A 17 -7.00 -11.08 15.88
C SER A 17 -8.12 -11.59 14.97
N ILE A 18 -8.55 -10.72 14.04
CA ILE A 18 -9.68 -10.98 13.15
C ILE A 18 -9.22 -10.92 11.69
N ASP A 19 -9.51 -11.97 10.94
CA ASP A 19 -9.42 -11.93 9.49
C ASP A 19 -10.73 -11.44 8.90
N PHE A 20 -10.64 -10.46 8.03
CA PHE A 20 -11.78 -9.87 7.32
C PHE A 20 -11.67 -10.13 5.81
N ILE A 21 -12.70 -10.70 5.22
CA ILE A 21 -12.75 -11.01 3.79
C ILE A 21 -13.94 -10.30 3.14
N LEU A 22 -13.67 -9.39 2.22
CA LEU A 22 -14.69 -8.77 1.38
C LEU A 22 -14.86 -9.59 0.09
N LYS A 23 -16.04 -10.18 -0.07
CA LYS A 23 -16.38 -11.09 -1.17
C LYS A 23 -17.06 -10.41 -2.36
N SER A 24 -17.36 -9.11 -2.27
CA SER A 24 -18.01 -8.34 -3.32
C SER A 24 -17.12 -7.22 -3.86
N SER A 25 -17.39 -6.81 -5.09
CA SER A 25 -16.77 -5.61 -5.66
C SER A 25 -17.25 -4.36 -4.92
N LEU A 26 -16.36 -3.40 -4.78
CA LEU A 26 -16.61 -2.15 -4.07
C LEU A 26 -16.43 -0.96 -4.99
N SER A 27 -17.35 0.00 -4.92
CA SER A 27 -17.24 1.28 -5.61
C SER A 27 -17.61 2.44 -4.70
N GLY A 28 -17.02 3.60 -4.94
CA GLY A 28 -17.29 4.79 -4.15
C GLY A 28 -16.34 5.93 -4.48
N ASP A 29 -16.51 7.06 -3.84
CA ASP A 29 -15.64 8.22 -4.04
C ASP A 29 -14.37 8.14 -3.20
N ASN A 30 -14.49 7.80 -1.93
CA ASN A 30 -13.37 7.69 -0.99
C ASN A 30 -13.55 6.46 -0.10
N ILE A 31 -12.44 5.84 0.28
CA ILE A 31 -12.43 4.77 1.28
C ILE A 31 -11.24 4.93 2.22
N GLU A 32 -11.46 4.63 3.49
CA GLU A 32 -10.42 4.50 4.51
C GLU A 32 -10.43 3.08 5.07
N ILE A 33 -9.28 2.41 5.04
CA ILE A 33 -9.09 1.06 5.56
C ILE A 33 -8.04 1.11 6.66
N ASN A 34 -8.41 0.69 7.86
CA ASN A 34 -7.52 0.61 9.01
C ASN A 34 -7.48 -0.84 9.52
N ALA A 35 -6.30 -1.43 9.58
CA ALA A 35 -6.08 -2.73 10.19
C ALA A 35 -5.02 -2.63 11.30
N SER A 36 -5.28 -3.27 12.42
CA SER A 36 -4.40 -3.21 13.59
C SER A 36 -4.46 -4.49 14.43
N GLY A 37 -3.52 -4.62 15.36
CA GLY A 37 -3.41 -5.84 16.14
C GLY A 37 -2.71 -6.95 15.35
N ALA A 38 -3.34 -8.12 15.23
CA ALA A 38 -2.89 -9.24 14.41
C ALA A 38 -4.02 -9.65 13.45
N SER A 39 -4.45 -8.72 12.62
CA SER A 39 -5.63 -8.87 11.77
C SER A 39 -5.28 -8.78 10.29
N ASP A 40 -5.86 -9.66 9.49
CA ASP A 40 -5.66 -9.68 8.05
C ASP A 40 -6.91 -9.22 7.31
N VAL A 41 -6.71 -8.44 6.22
CA VAL A 41 -7.79 -7.94 5.38
C VAL A 41 -7.59 -8.43 3.95
N TYR A 42 -8.58 -9.14 3.43
CA TYR A 42 -8.58 -9.66 2.06
C TYR A 42 -9.71 -9.01 1.25
N LEU A 43 -9.31 -8.23 0.25
CA LEU A 43 -10.23 -7.59 -0.70
C LEU A 43 -10.18 -8.40 -2.01
N GLU A 44 -11.00 -9.45 -2.09
CA GLU A 44 -10.90 -10.46 -3.14
C GLU A 44 -11.47 -10.03 -4.48
N LYS A 45 -12.24 -8.96 -4.52
CA LYS A 45 -12.91 -8.46 -5.72
C LYS A 45 -12.45 -7.06 -6.09
N PRO A 46 -12.66 -6.63 -7.34
CA PRO A 46 -12.25 -5.32 -7.79
C PRO A 46 -12.82 -4.17 -6.96
N MET A 47 -11.97 -3.18 -6.70
CA MET A 47 -12.34 -1.93 -6.03
C MET A 47 -12.15 -0.76 -7.00
N ARG A 48 -13.18 0.08 -7.13
CA ARG A 48 -13.16 1.28 -7.98
C ARG A 48 -13.48 2.50 -7.15
N ILE A 49 -12.44 3.24 -6.76
CA ILE A 49 -12.53 4.42 -5.88
C ILE A 49 -12.20 5.66 -6.72
N ALA A 50 -13.18 6.53 -6.88
CA ALA A 50 -13.04 7.69 -7.77
C ALA A 50 -11.93 8.65 -7.33
N ASN A 51 -11.80 8.93 -6.04
CA ASN A 51 -10.85 9.90 -5.52
C ASN A 51 -9.74 9.28 -4.67
N LEU A 52 -9.98 9.05 -3.38
CA LEU A 52 -8.94 8.69 -2.41
C LEU A 52 -9.18 7.32 -1.79
N CYS A 53 -8.16 6.47 -1.88
CA CYS A 53 -8.04 5.26 -1.06
C CYS A 53 -6.95 5.48 0.01
N LYS A 54 -7.35 5.44 1.27
CA LYS A 54 -6.43 5.59 2.40
C LYS A 54 -6.33 4.27 3.15
N ILE A 55 -5.11 3.78 3.33
CA ILE A 55 -4.81 2.51 3.98
C ILE A 55 -3.82 2.74 5.13
N ASN A 56 -4.19 2.29 6.32
CA ASN A 56 -3.31 2.34 7.49
C ASN A 56 -3.23 0.94 8.11
N LEU A 57 -2.03 0.40 8.15
CA LEU A 57 -1.71 -0.88 8.77
C LEU A 57 -0.78 -0.67 9.95
N SER A 58 -1.04 -1.39 11.03
CA SER A 58 -0.20 -1.34 12.23
C SER A 58 -0.23 -2.66 13.01
N GLY A 59 0.70 -2.85 13.92
CA GLY A 59 0.84 -4.10 14.64
C GLY A 59 1.46 -5.19 13.78
N ALA A 60 0.80 -6.32 13.63
CA ALA A 60 1.18 -7.43 12.76
C ALA A 60 0.00 -7.77 11.83
N SER A 61 -0.45 -6.78 11.05
CA SER A 61 -1.65 -6.90 10.22
C SER A 61 -1.32 -6.78 8.74
N ASP A 62 -1.91 -7.63 7.93
CA ASP A 62 -1.71 -7.65 6.49
C ASP A 62 -2.96 -7.20 5.73
N LEU A 63 -2.77 -6.57 4.57
CA LEU A 63 -3.85 -6.25 3.66
C LEU A 63 -3.48 -6.68 2.24
N LYS A 64 -4.42 -7.39 1.58
CA LYS A 64 -4.27 -7.84 0.19
C LYS A 64 -5.41 -7.33 -0.67
N THR A 65 -5.07 -6.64 -1.76
CA THR A 65 -6.02 -6.22 -2.80
C THR A 65 -5.90 -7.10 -4.03
N SER A 66 -7.02 -7.44 -4.67
CA SER A 66 -7.01 -8.17 -5.94
C SER A 66 -6.83 -7.24 -7.14
N ASP A 67 -7.60 -6.15 -7.19
CA ASP A 67 -7.54 -5.14 -8.24
C ASP A 67 -8.15 -3.82 -7.74
N LEU A 68 -7.29 -2.86 -7.41
CA LEU A 68 -7.67 -1.54 -6.91
C LEU A 68 -7.40 -0.48 -7.97
N GLU A 69 -8.42 0.27 -8.34
CA GLU A 69 -8.27 1.49 -9.13
C GLU A 69 -8.74 2.70 -8.32
N CYS A 70 -7.91 3.73 -8.26
CA CYS A 70 -8.24 5.00 -7.61
C CYS A 70 -7.47 6.16 -8.26
N HIS A 71 -7.90 7.39 -7.99
CA HIS A 71 -7.13 8.56 -8.42
C HIS A 71 -5.89 8.74 -7.56
N ARG A 72 -6.05 8.68 -6.24
CA ARG A 72 -4.97 8.81 -5.27
C ARG A 72 -5.02 7.71 -4.22
N ILE A 73 -3.87 7.16 -3.89
CA ILE A 73 -3.69 6.22 -2.79
C ILE A 73 -2.73 6.79 -1.75
N GLU A 74 -3.11 6.73 -0.49
CA GLU A 74 -2.23 7.00 0.65
C GLU A 74 -2.13 5.75 1.49
N ALA A 75 -0.94 5.20 1.62
CA ALA A 75 -0.69 3.98 2.37
C ALA A 75 0.35 4.20 3.46
N ARG A 76 0.03 3.77 4.65
CA ARG A 76 0.95 3.72 5.79
C ARG A 76 0.99 2.31 6.33
N SER A 77 2.19 1.78 6.46
CA SER A 77 2.44 0.46 7.06
C SER A 77 3.48 0.59 8.14
N SER A 78 3.20 0.08 9.31
CA SER A 78 4.07 0.16 10.48
C SER A 78 4.02 -1.09 11.35
N GLY A 79 4.97 -1.25 12.24
CA GLY A 79 5.10 -2.47 13.04
C GLY A 79 5.73 -3.59 12.21
N SER A 80 5.01 -4.69 12.03
CA SER A 80 5.41 -5.85 11.22
C SER A 80 4.29 -6.20 10.22
N SER A 81 3.74 -5.19 9.56
CA SER A 81 2.58 -5.33 8.67
C SER A 81 2.96 -5.23 7.20
N ASP A 82 2.34 -6.08 6.37
CA ASP A 82 2.57 -6.10 4.94
C ASP A 82 1.34 -5.64 4.15
N LEU A 83 1.59 -4.83 3.12
CA LEU A 83 0.58 -4.38 2.18
C LEU A 83 0.86 -4.95 0.79
N TYR A 84 -0.07 -5.76 0.29
CA TYR A 84 -0.01 -6.34 -1.06
C TYR A 84 -0.98 -5.61 -1.97
N LEU A 85 -0.44 -4.86 -2.94
CA LEU A 85 -1.21 -4.04 -3.87
C LEU A 85 -1.17 -4.59 -5.29
N ASN A 86 -2.35 -4.67 -5.91
CA ASN A 86 -2.53 -4.89 -7.34
C ASN A 86 -3.54 -3.89 -7.89
N GLY A 87 -3.30 -3.39 -9.10
CA GLY A 87 -4.16 -2.41 -9.76
C GLY A 87 -3.42 -1.19 -10.25
N LYS A 88 -4.02 -0.01 -10.10
CA LYS A 88 -3.41 1.25 -10.54
C LYS A 88 -3.98 2.47 -9.82
N ALA A 89 -3.19 3.53 -9.78
CA ALA A 89 -3.62 4.87 -9.37
C ALA A 89 -2.83 5.94 -10.16
N ASN A 90 -3.31 7.18 -10.14
CA ASN A 90 -2.56 8.28 -10.73
C ASN A 90 -1.47 8.75 -9.76
N GLU A 91 -1.83 8.97 -8.50
CA GLU A 91 -0.94 9.51 -7.48
C GLU A 91 -0.84 8.58 -6.28
N GLY A 92 0.34 8.48 -5.69
CA GLY A 92 0.56 7.71 -4.47
C GLY A 92 1.42 8.44 -3.45
N LYS A 93 1.11 8.18 -2.19
CA LYS A 93 1.96 8.56 -1.06
C LYS A 93 2.09 7.38 -0.12
N PHE A 94 3.30 6.83 -0.02
CA PHE A 94 3.58 5.64 0.78
C PHE A 94 4.55 5.94 1.91
N ASN A 95 4.23 5.47 3.10
CA ASN A 95 5.11 5.52 4.25
C ASN A 95 5.19 4.14 4.89
N CYS A 96 6.39 3.60 4.96
CA CYS A 96 6.67 2.29 5.50
C CYS A 96 7.69 2.40 6.62
N SER A 97 7.43 1.82 7.77
CA SER A 97 8.30 1.92 8.93
C SER A 97 8.27 0.66 9.81
N GLY A 98 9.26 0.51 10.68
CA GLY A 98 9.40 -0.68 11.49
C GLY A 98 10.04 -1.82 10.69
N SER A 99 9.35 -2.96 10.58
CA SER A 99 9.73 -4.13 9.77
C SER A 99 8.60 -4.49 8.81
N SER A 100 8.01 -3.49 8.19
CA SER A 100 6.81 -3.63 7.35
C SER A 100 7.12 -3.38 5.88
N ASP A 101 6.44 -4.10 5.00
CA ASP A 101 6.68 -4.01 3.56
C ASP A 101 5.44 -3.54 2.78
N ILE A 102 5.69 -2.83 1.67
CA ILE A 102 4.68 -2.57 0.64
C ILE A 102 5.08 -3.31 -0.63
N LYS A 103 4.33 -4.35 -0.97
CA LYS A 103 4.57 -5.25 -2.11
C LYS A 103 3.59 -4.93 -3.23
N GLY A 104 4.01 -4.12 -4.19
CA GLY A 104 3.15 -3.58 -5.23
C GLY A 104 3.75 -3.54 -6.64
N TYR A 105 4.56 -4.53 -7.04
CA TYR A 105 4.99 -4.58 -8.45
C TYR A 105 3.83 -4.72 -9.43
N GLY A 106 2.71 -5.30 -9.00
CA GLY A 106 1.46 -5.37 -9.76
C GLY A 106 0.58 -4.12 -9.65
N PHE A 107 1.04 -3.07 -8.94
CA PHE A 107 0.33 -1.81 -8.80
C PHE A 107 1.09 -0.69 -9.52
N THR A 108 0.47 -0.08 -10.50
CA THR A 108 1.09 0.94 -11.34
C THR A 108 0.65 2.34 -10.91
N LEU A 109 1.61 3.21 -10.66
CA LEU A 109 1.42 4.63 -10.35
C LEU A 109 2.05 5.51 -11.42
N LYS A 110 1.43 6.64 -11.73
CA LYS A 110 2.08 7.68 -12.54
C LYS A 110 3.11 8.43 -11.70
N THR A 111 2.68 8.93 -10.54
CA THR A 111 3.55 9.66 -9.62
C THR A 111 3.51 9.05 -8.23
N LEU A 112 4.65 8.94 -7.58
CA LEU A 112 4.77 8.41 -6.23
C LEU A 112 5.73 9.24 -5.38
N GLU A 113 5.28 9.62 -4.20
CA GLU A 113 6.11 10.04 -3.08
C GLU A 113 6.15 8.92 -2.06
N CYS A 114 7.33 8.41 -1.72
CA CYS A 114 7.44 7.32 -0.77
C CYS A 114 8.62 7.46 0.19
N SER A 115 8.43 6.92 1.38
CA SER A 115 9.43 6.89 2.44
C SER A 115 9.45 5.52 3.10
N ALA A 116 10.64 4.94 3.22
CA ALA A 116 10.88 3.70 3.94
C ALA A 116 11.90 3.93 5.05
N SER A 117 11.66 3.38 6.22
CA SER A 117 12.55 3.54 7.37
C SER A 117 12.55 2.31 8.29
N GLY A 118 13.59 2.16 9.10
CA GLY A 118 13.77 0.96 9.92
C GLY A 118 14.36 -0.17 9.11
N SER A 119 13.63 -1.28 8.96
CA SER A 119 13.97 -2.44 8.14
C SER A 119 12.81 -2.78 7.20
N SER A 120 12.27 -1.75 6.55
CA SER A 120 11.05 -1.86 5.75
C SER A 120 11.33 -1.64 4.26
N ASP A 121 10.64 -2.40 3.41
CA ASP A 121 10.88 -2.35 1.98
C ASP A 121 9.64 -1.91 1.19
N ILE A 122 9.86 -1.20 0.07
CA ILE A 122 8.81 -0.79 -0.86
C ILE A 122 9.14 -1.31 -2.26
N PHE A 123 8.24 -2.13 -2.82
CA PHE A 123 8.32 -2.67 -4.19
C PHE A 123 7.13 -2.15 -4.99
N ILE A 124 7.40 -1.36 -6.05
CA ILE A 124 6.34 -0.66 -6.78
C ILE A 124 6.66 -0.45 -8.26
N THR A 125 5.64 -0.22 -9.08
CA THR A 125 5.80 0.20 -10.49
C THR A 125 5.39 1.65 -10.65
N VAL A 126 6.28 2.50 -11.17
CA VAL A 126 6.05 3.94 -11.36
C VAL A 126 6.44 4.34 -12.79
N THR A 127 5.61 5.16 -13.45
CA THR A 127 5.80 5.46 -14.86
C THR A 127 6.30 6.86 -15.17
N GLU A 128 5.97 7.88 -14.37
CA GLU A 128 6.29 9.29 -14.68
C GLU A 128 7.28 9.93 -13.70
N SER A 129 6.99 9.88 -12.40
CA SER A 129 7.82 10.55 -11.38
C SER A 129 7.85 9.78 -10.06
N LEU A 130 9.05 9.59 -9.53
CA LEU A 130 9.29 8.96 -8.23
C LEU A 130 10.11 9.90 -7.34
N ASN A 131 9.56 10.27 -6.19
CA ASN A 131 10.28 10.93 -5.12
C ASN A 131 10.39 9.95 -3.94
N ALA A 132 11.58 9.42 -3.71
CA ALA A 132 11.80 8.32 -2.76
C ALA A 132 12.83 8.67 -1.71
N SER A 133 12.54 8.33 -0.47
CA SER A 133 13.45 8.47 0.67
C SER A 133 13.57 7.15 1.43
N ALA A 134 14.78 6.67 1.64
CA ALA A 134 15.04 5.44 2.38
C ALA A 134 16.06 5.69 3.49
N SER A 135 15.85 5.09 4.65
CA SER A 135 16.76 5.23 5.79
C SER A 135 16.80 3.97 6.66
N GLY A 136 17.86 3.83 7.45
CA GLY A 136 18.07 2.63 8.25
C GLY A 136 18.62 1.48 7.41
N SER A 137 17.93 0.36 7.35
CA SER A 137 18.23 -0.82 6.52
C SER A 137 17.07 -1.15 5.58
N SER A 138 16.53 -0.12 4.96
CA SER A 138 15.30 -0.23 4.14
C SER A 138 15.58 -0.01 2.67
N ASP A 139 14.90 -0.77 1.81
CA ASP A 139 15.08 -0.69 0.36
C ASP A 139 13.81 -0.21 -0.35
N ILE A 140 13.99 0.59 -1.40
CA ILE A 140 12.92 0.95 -2.33
C ILE A 140 13.32 0.46 -3.72
N LYS A 141 12.59 -0.52 -4.24
CA LYS A 141 12.81 -1.07 -5.59
C LYS A 141 11.62 -0.75 -6.48
N TYR A 142 11.89 -0.13 -7.60
CA TYR A 142 10.85 0.31 -8.53
C TYR A 142 11.04 -0.26 -9.93
N LYS A 143 9.91 -0.57 -10.59
CA LYS A 143 9.83 -0.86 -12.03
C LYS A 143 9.31 0.35 -12.79
N GLY A 144 9.52 0.37 -14.10
CA GLY A 144 9.16 1.48 -14.96
C GLY A 144 10.35 2.40 -15.25
N ASN A 145 10.07 3.54 -15.87
CA ASN A 145 11.09 4.51 -16.26
C ASN A 145 10.72 5.93 -15.81
N PRO A 146 10.45 6.17 -14.50
CA PRO A 146 10.10 7.48 -14.00
C PRO A 146 11.31 8.43 -13.95
N LYS A 147 11.03 9.73 -13.85
CA LYS A 147 12.02 10.69 -13.37
C LYS A 147 12.20 10.49 -11.87
N VAL A 148 13.41 10.14 -11.43
CA VAL A 148 13.67 9.76 -10.03
C VAL A 148 14.37 10.89 -9.28
N LYS A 149 13.80 11.25 -8.13
CA LYS A 149 14.46 12.04 -7.09
C LYS A 149 14.60 11.14 -5.88
N LYS A 150 15.83 10.84 -5.46
CA LYS A 150 16.07 9.90 -4.38
C LYS A 150 17.01 10.45 -3.31
N HIS A 151 16.73 10.05 -2.07
CA HIS A 151 17.58 10.30 -0.91
C HIS A 151 17.68 9.03 -0.08
N SER A 152 18.89 8.53 0.12
CA SER A 152 19.14 7.35 0.96
C SER A 152 20.15 7.66 2.05
N SER A 153 20.00 7.03 3.20
CA SER A 153 20.90 7.15 4.33
C SER A 153 20.98 5.84 5.12
N GLY A 154 22.10 5.61 5.81
CA GLY A 154 22.35 4.34 6.47
C GLY A 154 22.72 3.26 5.45
N SER A 155 22.22 2.04 5.65
CA SER A 155 22.42 0.88 4.76
C SER A 155 21.20 0.66 3.85
N SER A 156 20.66 1.74 3.31
CA SER A 156 19.42 1.72 2.51
C SER A 156 19.69 2.01 1.04
N ASP A 157 18.97 1.33 0.15
CA ASP A 157 19.10 1.48 -1.29
C ASP A 157 17.78 1.89 -1.98
N ILE A 158 17.90 2.64 -3.07
CA ILE A 158 16.77 3.03 -3.93
C ILE A 158 17.17 2.74 -5.37
N ASP A 159 16.70 1.62 -5.91
CA ASP A 159 17.17 1.09 -7.17
C ASP A 159 16.06 0.61 -8.10
N PRO A 160 16.30 0.67 -9.43
CA PRO A 160 15.39 0.04 -10.37
C PRO A 160 15.43 -1.50 -10.20
N ALA A 161 14.25 -2.11 -10.26
CA ALA A 161 14.09 -3.56 -10.30
C ALA A 161 13.90 -4.01 -11.75
N ASN A 162 14.85 -4.67 -12.26
CA ASN A 162 14.83 -5.20 -13.63
C ASN A 162 14.22 -6.60 -13.70
#